data_3dbeee7e95a8661adb9f98d4eb0a77ec
#
_entry.id   3dbeee7e95a8661adb9f98d4eb0a77ec
#
_cell.length_a   1.000
_cell.length_b   1.000
_cell.length_c   1.000
_cell.angle_alpha   90.00
_cell.angle_beta   90.00
_cell.angle_gamma   90.00
#
_symmetry.space_group_name_H-M   'P 1'
#
loop_
_entity.id
_entity.type
_entity.pdbx_description
1 polymer ?
#
loop_
_entity_poly.entity_id
_entity_poly.type
_entity_poly.pdbx_seq_one_letter_code
_entity_poly.pdbx_strand_id
1 'polypeptide(L)'
;MRILSITTATNHLSVALTEDQKIIAEKNEEDQRNHSEHLDPLITEILNENNLKLKDIDRFAVAQGPGSYTGLRIGITTAKMFSSILNKDLVGISSLAALAKGVNEEKKIIIAEIDARNNNFFAGAYLIENEQVKNLVPDGHYSLDTLLDKAKDQVQKYNYDITFVGSPMDKYQDQLKGKLEEINFEQVSGDVNNIHAKNIGLLAQNATPIDPDKMVPNYLRRTQAELDWHKKTGKAYGVDSDYVEEV
;
A
#
# COMPACT_ATOMS: atom_id res chain seq x y z
N MET A 1 0.23 10.00 20.46
CA MET A 1 -0.83 10.04 19.42
C MET A 1 -1.20 8.61 19.07
N ARG A 2 -2.46 8.24 19.28
CA ARG A 2 -3.00 6.91 18.96
C ARG A 2 -3.52 6.87 17.55
N ILE A 3 -3.08 5.90 16.80
CA ILE A 3 -3.47 5.72 15.41
C ILE A 3 -4.14 4.35 15.24
N LEU A 4 -5.33 4.34 14.66
CA LEU A 4 -5.96 3.14 14.13
C LEU A 4 -5.69 3.07 12.63
N SER A 5 -5.00 2.03 12.20
CA SER A 5 -4.61 1.83 10.82
C SER A 5 -5.30 0.62 10.20
N ILE A 6 -5.62 0.72 8.91
CA ILE A 6 -6.43 -0.25 8.16
C ILE A 6 -5.78 -0.55 6.82
N THR A 7 -5.76 -1.81 6.43
CA THR A 7 -5.53 -2.20 5.05
C THR A 7 -6.49 -3.30 4.60
N THR A 8 -7.03 -3.09 3.43
CA THR A 8 -7.86 -4.01 2.65
C THR A 8 -7.37 -4.05 1.21
N ALA A 9 -6.10 -3.62 0.99
CA ALA A 9 -5.55 -3.40 -0.34
C ALA A 9 -5.23 -4.70 -1.11
N THR A 10 -5.08 -5.81 -0.41
CA THR A 10 -4.81 -7.16 -0.96
C THR A 10 -5.78 -8.18 -0.35
N ASN A 11 -5.52 -9.47 -0.51
CA ASN A 11 -6.28 -10.53 0.16
C ASN A 11 -6.05 -10.57 1.67
N HIS A 12 -5.05 -9.86 2.15
CA HIS A 12 -4.72 -9.73 3.57
C HIS A 12 -5.44 -8.51 4.15
N LEU A 13 -6.39 -8.76 5.05
CA LEU A 13 -7.07 -7.75 5.87
C LEU A 13 -6.25 -7.55 7.14
N SER A 14 -5.86 -6.32 7.43
CA SER A 14 -5.13 -6.01 8.65
C SER A 14 -5.63 -4.73 9.30
N VAL A 15 -5.72 -4.75 10.62
CA VAL A 15 -6.04 -3.60 11.48
C VAL A 15 -5.01 -3.52 12.58
N ALA A 16 -4.47 -2.34 12.86
CA ALA A 16 -3.51 -2.16 13.94
C ALA A 16 -3.75 -0.89 14.76
N LEU A 17 -3.35 -0.97 16.02
CA LEU A 17 -3.24 0.17 16.93
C LEU A 17 -1.76 0.48 17.15
N THR A 18 -1.39 1.74 16.95
CA THR A 18 -0.06 2.25 17.29
C THR A 18 -0.17 3.47 18.19
N GLU A 19 0.78 3.67 19.07
CA GLU A 19 0.89 4.87 19.93
C GLU A 19 2.35 5.34 19.94
N ASP A 20 2.60 6.56 19.50
CA ASP A 20 3.93 7.20 19.52
C ASP A 20 5.06 6.28 19.01
N GLN A 21 4.92 5.76 17.79
CA GLN A 21 5.85 4.82 17.14
C GLN A 21 5.92 3.40 17.76
N LYS A 22 5.06 3.09 18.74
CA LYS A 22 4.95 1.74 19.30
C LYS A 22 3.74 1.02 18.74
N ILE A 23 3.93 -0.22 18.32
CA ILE A 23 2.84 -1.13 17.95
C ILE A 23 2.21 -1.61 19.26
N ILE A 24 0.93 -1.33 19.46
CA ILE A 24 0.15 -1.77 20.63
C ILE A 24 -0.48 -3.13 20.35
N ALA A 25 -1.14 -3.25 19.19
CA ALA A 25 -1.78 -4.48 18.77
C ALA A 25 -1.92 -4.49 17.24
N GLU A 26 -2.01 -5.70 16.68
CA GLU A 26 -2.35 -5.93 15.28
C GLU A 26 -3.23 -7.18 15.17
N LYS A 27 -4.22 -7.11 14.29
CA LYS A 27 -5.09 -8.23 13.93
C LYS A 27 -5.08 -8.39 12.41
N ASN A 28 -4.90 -9.63 11.98
CA ASN A 28 -4.78 -9.99 10.58
C ASN A 28 -5.74 -11.12 10.24
N GLU A 29 -6.34 -11.06 9.05
CA GLU A 29 -7.14 -12.14 8.48
C GLU A 29 -6.77 -12.33 7.01
N GLU A 30 -6.66 -13.58 6.61
CA GLU A 30 -6.51 -13.96 5.21
C GLU A 30 -7.87 -14.40 4.67
N ASP A 31 -8.63 -13.46 4.12
CA ASP A 31 -9.89 -13.77 3.44
C ASP A 31 -9.96 -13.09 2.07
N GLN A 32 -10.18 -13.90 1.05
CA GLN A 32 -10.15 -13.43 -0.34
C GLN A 32 -11.42 -12.68 -0.76
N ARG A 33 -12.52 -12.67 0.02
CA ARG A 33 -13.82 -12.23 -0.51
C ARG A 33 -14.70 -11.39 0.43
N ASN A 34 -14.42 -11.32 1.72
CA ASN A 34 -15.37 -10.78 2.70
C ASN A 34 -14.82 -9.64 3.57
N HIS A 35 -13.85 -8.85 3.07
CA HIS A 35 -13.30 -7.72 3.84
C HIS A 35 -14.36 -6.78 4.41
N SER A 36 -15.47 -6.57 3.69
CA SER A 36 -16.57 -5.70 4.16
C SER A 36 -17.33 -6.27 5.37
N GLU A 37 -17.36 -7.60 5.52
CA GLU A 37 -18.03 -8.27 6.63
C GLU A 37 -17.14 -8.38 7.85
N HIS A 38 -15.81 -8.46 7.65
CA HIS A 38 -14.84 -8.74 8.71
C HIS A 38 -14.16 -7.49 9.27
N LEU A 39 -14.09 -6.38 8.52
CA LEU A 39 -13.35 -5.19 8.92
C LEU A 39 -13.90 -4.57 10.23
N ASP A 40 -15.20 -4.31 10.32
CA ASP A 40 -15.80 -3.69 11.50
C ASP A 40 -15.73 -4.58 12.75
N PRO A 41 -16.00 -5.90 12.67
CA PRO A 41 -15.73 -6.84 13.77
C PRO A 41 -14.28 -6.79 14.25
N LEU A 42 -13.31 -6.81 13.34
CA LEU A 42 -11.89 -6.80 13.66
C LEU A 42 -11.46 -5.50 14.37
N ILE A 43 -11.98 -4.35 13.91
CA ILE A 43 -11.79 -3.05 14.55
C ILE A 43 -12.40 -3.06 15.96
N THR A 44 -13.61 -3.60 16.12
CA THR A 44 -14.29 -3.69 17.41
C THR A 44 -13.50 -4.56 18.39
N GLU A 45 -13.01 -5.70 17.92
CA GLU A 45 -12.23 -6.64 18.71
C GLU A 45 -10.92 -6.01 19.21
N ILE A 46 -10.12 -5.43 18.32
CA ILE A 46 -8.82 -4.82 18.69
C ILE A 46 -8.99 -3.67 19.68
N LEU A 47 -10.04 -2.86 19.54
CA LEU A 47 -10.35 -1.78 20.47
C LEU A 47 -10.75 -2.30 21.84
N ASN A 48 -11.65 -3.28 21.90
CA ASN A 48 -12.14 -3.86 23.16
C ASN A 48 -11.02 -4.54 23.95
N GLU A 49 -10.15 -5.31 23.29
CA GLU A 49 -9.00 -5.98 23.92
C GLU A 49 -8.01 -4.99 24.53
N ASN A 50 -7.93 -3.77 23.97
CA ASN A 50 -7.07 -2.71 24.48
C ASN A 50 -7.80 -1.69 25.37
N ASN A 51 -9.07 -1.96 25.77
CA ASN A 51 -9.88 -1.06 26.58
C ASN A 51 -10.06 0.35 25.97
N LEU A 52 -10.13 0.44 24.65
CA LEU A 52 -10.29 1.68 23.89
C LEU A 52 -11.64 1.73 23.18
N LYS A 53 -12.05 2.93 22.84
CA LYS A 53 -13.19 3.23 21.95
C LYS A 53 -12.69 4.03 20.76
N LEU A 54 -13.43 4.04 19.65
CA LEU A 54 -13.09 4.83 18.46
C LEU A 54 -12.82 6.32 18.77
N LYS A 55 -13.52 6.91 19.75
CA LYS A 55 -13.30 8.31 20.17
C LYS A 55 -11.92 8.57 20.79
N ASP A 56 -11.27 7.51 21.31
CA ASP A 56 -9.98 7.58 21.97
C ASP A 56 -8.81 7.53 20.96
N ILE A 57 -9.14 7.35 19.67
CA ILE A 57 -8.20 7.43 18.53
C ILE A 57 -8.01 8.88 18.14
N ASP A 58 -6.76 9.27 17.90
CA ASP A 58 -6.40 10.63 17.48
C ASP A 58 -6.34 10.77 15.95
N ARG A 59 -5.97 9.69 15.25
CA ARG A 59 -5.77 9.66 13.80
C ARG A 59 -6.19 8.32 13.21
N PHE A 60 -6.85 8.35 12.06
CA PHE A 60 -7.12 7.19 11.22
C PHE A 60 -6.14 7.14 10.06
N ALA A 61 -5.57 5.96 9.80
CA ALA A 61 -4.64 5.73 8.71
C ALA A 61 -5.13 4.58 7.83
N VAL A 62 -4.97 4.70 6.53
CA VAL A 62 -5.45 3.67 5.60
C VAL A 62 -4.47 3.46 4.44
N ALA A 63 -4.35 2.22 3.97
CA ALA A 63 -3.68 1.94 2.71
C ALA A 63 -4.44 2.64 1.57
N GLN A 64 -3.82 3.67 0.99
CA GLN A 64 -4.45 4.44 -0.08
C GLN A 64 -4.30 3.78 -1.45
N GLY A 65 -3.44 2.78 -1.56
CA GLY A 65 -3.12 2.07 -2.80
C GLY A 65 -1.62 2.12 -3.12
N PRO A 66 -1.21 1.39 -4.17
CA PRO A 66 -2.04 0.57 -5.05
C PRO A 66 -2.57 -0.71 -4.39
N GLY A 67 -3.54 -1.37 -5.07
CA GLY A 67 -4.12 -2.62 -4.59
C GLY A 67 -5.45 -2.96 -5.26
N SER A 68 -6.21 -3.85 -4.63
CA SER A 68 -7.55 -4.26 -5.05
C SER A 68 -8.50 -3.06 -5.14
N TYR A 69 -9.14 -2.86 -6.29
CA TYR A 69 -10.10 -1.77 -6.51
C TYR A 69 -11.22 -1.74 -5.46
N THR A 70 -11.86 -2.88 -5.22
CA THR A 70 -12.93 -3.01 -4.21
C THR A 70 -12.36 -2.88 -2.80
N GLY A 71 -11.25 -3.56 -2.53
CA GLY A 71 -10.61 -3.55 -1.22
C GLY A 71 -10.25 -2.13 -0.78
N LEU A 72 -9.55 -1.37 -1.61
CA LEU A 72 -9.18 0.01 -1.30
C LEU A 72 -10.39 0.88 -0.94
N ARG A 73 -11.52 0.71 -1.66
CA ARG A 73 -12.75 1.47 -1.37
C ARG A 73 -13.34 1.12 -0.01
N ILE A 74 -13.33 -0.16 0.38
CA ILE A 74 -13.82 -0.59 1.70
C ILE A 74 -13.02 0.12 2.81
N GLY A 75 -11.69 -0.05 2.83
CA GLY A 75 -10.85 0.53 3.87
C GLY A 75 -10.90 2.07 3.91
N ILE A 76 -10.81 2.72 2.74
CA ILE A 76 -10.85 4.18 2.65
C ILE A 76 -12.20 4.73 3.10
N THR A 77 -13.33 4.12 2.68
CA THR A 77 -14.65 4.59 3.10
C THR A 77 -14.85 4.46 4.61
N THR A 78 -14.42 3.34 5.21
CA THR A 78 -14.48 3.15 6.66
C THR A 78 -13.63 4.18 7.40
N ALA A 79 -12.38 4.40 6.98
CA ALA A 79 -11.50 5.38 7.60
C ALA A 79 -12.03 6.83 7.46
N LYS A 80 -12.56 7.20 6.28
CA LYS A 80 -13.23 8.50 6.04
C LYS A 80 -14.42 8.70 6.96
N MET A 81 -15.28 7.71 7.07
CA MET A 81 -16.46 7.76 7.93
C MET A 81 -16.07 8.02 9.39
N PHE A 82 -15.12 7.27 9.93
CA PHE A 82 -14.65 7.48 11.31
C PHE A 82 -14.02 8.86 11.51
N SER A 83 -13.15 9.27 10.59
CA SER A 83 -12.50 10.59 10.64
C SER A 83 -13.53 11.72 10.62
N SER A 84 -14.51 11.67 9.71
CA SER A 84 -15.52 12.72 9.55
C SER A 84 -16.46 12.79 10.76
N ILE A 85 -16.98 11.64 11.26
CA ILE A 85 -17.91 11.60 12.38
C ILE A 85 -17.24 12.06 13.69
N LEU A 86 -15.98 11.66 13.90
CA LEU A 86 -15.26 11.93 15.14
C LEU A 86 -14.41 13.19 15.08
N ASN A 87 -14.36 13.87 13.93
CA ASN A 87 -13.52 15.03 13.68
C ASN A 87 -12.04 14.78 14.05
N LYS A 88 -11.49 13.69 13.49
CA LYS A 88 -10.12 13.24 13.72
C LYS A 88 -9.32 13.25 12.42
N ASP A 89 -8.00 13.32 12.52
CA ASP A 89 -7.10 13.26 11.37
C ASP A 89 -7.31 12.01 10.54
N LEU A 90 -7.21 12.15 9.21
CA LEU A 90 -7.14 11.05 8.25
C LEU A 90 -5.87 11.16 7.43
N VAL A 91 -5.16 10.03 7.27
CA VAL A 91 -3.98 9.95 6.39
C VAL A 91 -4.04 8.73 5.49
N GLY A 92 -3.61 8.90 4.24
CA GLY A 92 -3.42 7.82 3.29
C GLY A 92 -1.95 7.46 3.19
N ILE A 93 -1.65 6.17 3.25
CA ILE A 93 -0.29 5.63 3.16
C ILE A 93 -0.19 4.73 1.93
N SER A 94 0.90 4.83 1.19
CA SER A 94 1.17 3.92 0.08
C SER A 94 1.23 2.46 0.57
N SER A 95 0.50 1.57 -0.12
CA SER A 95 0.57 0.13 0.13
C SER A 95 1.98 -0.43 -0.05
N LEU A 96 2.70 0.09 -1.04
CA LEU A 96 4.08 -0.32 -1.35
C LEU A 96 5.08 0.21 -0.30
N ALA A 97 4.88 1.43 0.19
CA ALA A 97 5.68 1.96 1.29
C ALA A 97 5.49 1.14 2.58
N ALA A 98 4.26 0.67 2.85
CA ALA A 98 3.97 -0.19 3.99
C ALA A 98 4.61 -1.59 3.86
N LEU A 99 4.66 -2.17 2.64
CA LEU A 99 5.43 -3.39 2.36
C LEU A 99 6.92 -3.16 2.61
N ALA A 100 7.50 -2.11 2.03
CA ALA A 100 8.92 -1.79 2.20
C ALA A 100 9.29 -1.59 3.68
N LYS A 101 8.42 -0.91 4.46
CA LYS A 101 8.61 -0.74 5.92
C LYS A 101 8.67 -2.08 6.65
N GLY A 102 7.96 -3.09 6.17
CA GLY A 102 7.95 -4.44 6.76
C GLY A 102 9.28 -5.18 6.65
N VAL A 103 10.10 -4.91 5.64
CA VAL A 103 11.42 -5.54 5.44
C VAL A 103 12.39 -5.12 6.56
N ASN A 104 12.35 -3.87 6.98
CA ASN A 104 13.14 -3.31 8.08
C ASN A 104 14.67 -3.57 7.96
N GLU A 105 15.20 -3.57 6.74
CA GLU A 105 16.62 -3.72 6.47
C GLU A 105 17.20 -2.43 5.92
N GLU A 106 18.30 -1.96 6.52
CA GLU A 106 19.06 -0.84 6.01
C GLU A 106 20.07 -1.27 4.94
N LYS A 107 20.49 -0.33 4.10
CA LYS A 107 21.48 -0.54 3.02
C LYS A 107 21.05 -1.61 1.99
N LYS A 108 19.75 -1.69 1.74
CA LYS A 108 19.16 -2.50 0.66
C LYS A 108 18.25 -1.62 -0.18
N ILE A 109 18.25 -1.88 -1.49
CA ILE A 109 17.22 -1.32 -2.38
C ILE A 109 16.01 -2.24 -2.29
N ILE A 110 14.98 -1.81 -1.59
CA ILE A 110 13.77 -2.59 -1.37
C ILE A 110 12.83 -2.33 -2.53
N ILE A 111 12.55 -3.34 -3.33
CA ILE A 111 11.55 -3.29 -4.38
C ILE A 111 10.27 -3.89 -3.81
N ALA A 112 9.33 -3.01 -3.47
CA ALA A 112 8.00 -3.41 -3.06
C ALA A 112 7.10 -3.54 -4.29
N GLU A 113 6.41 -4.67 -4.44
CA GLU A 113 5.63 -4.94 -5.64
C GLU A 113 4.36 -5.77 -5.36
N ILE A 114 3.32 -5.50 -6.16
CA ILE A 114 2.04 -6.22 -6.17
C ILE A 114 1.78 -6.62 -7.62
N ASP A 115 1.47 -7.90 -7.87
CA ASP A 115 1.18 -8.41 -9.21
C ASP A 115 -0.03 -7.69 -9.83
N ALA A 116 0.19 -6.96 -10.93
CA ALA A 116 -0.83 -6.26 -11.70
C ALA A 116 -1.26 -7.05 -12.94
N ARG A 117 -0.88 -8.33 -13.04
CA ARG A 117 -1.11 -9.27 -14.15
C ARG A 117 -0.32 -8.93 -15.42
N ASN A 118 -0.23 -9.90 -16.33
CA ASN A 118 0.42 -9.77 -17.65
C ASN A 118 1.86 -9.25 -17.56
N ASN A 119 2.65 -9.79 -16.63
CA ASN A 119 4.05 -9.39 -16.36
C ASN A 119 4.21 -7.90 -16.04
N ASN A 120 3.18 -7.28 -15.48
CA ASN A 120 3.23 -5.94 -14.94
C ASN A 120 3.02 -5.98 -13.42
N PHE A 121 3.59 -4.99 -12.76
CA PHE A 121 3.55 -4.83 -11.31
C PHE A 121 3.14 -3.41 -10.96
N PHE A 122 2.34 -3.28 -9.91
CA PHE A 122 2.37 -2.05 -9.15
C PHE A 122 3.60 -2.10 -8.27
N ALA A 123 4.55 -1.23 -8.49
CA ALA A 123 5.82 -1.31 -7.78
C ALA A 123 6.42 0.07 -7.50
N GLY A 124 7.32 0.10 -6.53
CA GLY A 124 8.19 1.21 -6.20
C GLY A 124 9.49 0.70 -5.61
N ALA A 125 10.54 1.51 -5.65
CA ALA A 125 11.79 1.19 -4.96
C ALA A 125 11.99 2.12 -3.76
N TYR A 126 12.47 1.55 -2.67
CA TYR A 126 12.59 2.22 -1.39
C TYR A 126 13.95 1.96 -0.74
N LEU A 127 14.30 2.83 0.17
CA LEU A 127 15.45 2.68 1.06
C LEU A 127 15.00 2.99 2.48
N ILE A 128 15.48 2.20 3.45
CA ILE A 128 15.28 2.49 4.87
C ILE A 128 16.57 3.12 5.40
N GLU A 129 16.45 4.35 5.90
CA GLU A 129 17.53 5.09 6.55
C GLU A 129 17.00 5.69 7.87
N ASN A 130 17.63 5.35 8.99
CA ASN A 130 17.20 5.82 10.32
C ASN A 130 15.70 5.57 10.58
N GLU A 131 15.22 4.37 10.30
CA GLU A 131 13.81 3.94 10.43
C GLU A 131 12.82 4.66 9.49
N GLN A 132 13.28 5.60 8.68
CA GLN A 132 12.47 6.31 7.71
C GLN A 132 12.49 5.59 6.36
N VAL A 133 11.33 5.51 5.72
CA VAL A 133 11.17 4.94 4.39
C VAL A 133 11.26 6.07 3.37
N LYS A 134 12.29 5.99 2.54
CA LYS A 134 12.55 6.94 1.45
C LYS A 134 12.19 6.30 0.11
N ASN A 135 11.30 6.91 -0.63
CA ASN A 135 10.96 6.46 -1.98
C ASN A 135 12.07 6.87 -2.95
N LEU A 136 12.65 5.91 -3.67
CA LEU A 136 13.71 6.11 -4.67
C LEU A 136 13.17 6.08 -6.11
N VAL A 137 12.19 5.18 -6.35
CA VAL A 137 11.45 5.08 -7.61
C VAL A 137 9.98 5.23 -7.26
N PRO A 138 9.29 6.24 -7.83
CA PRO A 138 7.88 6.48 -7.54
C PRO A 138 7.01 5.24 -7.74
N ASP A 139 5.98 5.10 -6.92
CA ASP A 139 4.96 4.08 -7.11
C ASP A 139 4.34 4.21 -8.50
N GLY A 140 4.31 3.12 -9.24
CA GLY A 140 3.83 3.11 -10.60
C GLY A 140 3.37 1.74 -11.07
N HIS A 141 2.81 1.72 -12.27
CA HIS A 141 2.49 0.49 -12.99
C HIS A 141 3.59 0.21 -14.00
N TYR A 142 4.45 -0.77 -13.72
CA TYR A 142 5.65 -1.07 -14.49
C TYR A 142 5.60 -2.47 -15.09
N SER A 143 6.16 -2.64 -16.30
CA SER A 143 6.62 -3.96 -16.74
C SER A 143 7.81 -4.39 -15.90
N LEU A 144 8.03 -5.70 -15.79
CA LEU A 144 9.20 -6.22 -15.05
C LEU A 144 10.51 -5.63 -15.58
N ASP A 145 10.70 -5.57 -16.91
CA ASP A 145 11.89 -5.00 -17.53
C ASP A 145 12.15 -3.55 -17.11
N THR A 146 11.10 -2.70 -17.18
CA THR A 146 11.21 -1.30 -16.79
C THR A 146 11.51 -1.14 -15.30
N LEU A 147 10.92 -1.99 -14.45
CA LEU A 147 11.16 -1.99 -13.01
C LEU A 147 12.62 -2.33 -12.71
N LEU A 148 13.16 -3.38 -13.35
CA LEU A 148 14.53 -3.83 -13.15
C LEU A 148 15.56 -2.80 -13.67
N ASP A 149 15.30 -2.15 -14.80
CA ASP A 149 16.16 -1.08 -15.30
C ASP A 149 16.24 0.09 -14.30
N LYS A 150 15.08 0.52 -13.76
CA LYS A 150 15.04 1.55 -12.70
C LYS A 150 15.73 1.10 -11.41
N ALA A 151 15.63 -0.17 -11.04
CA ALA A 151 16.30 -0.71 -9.87
C ALA A 151 17.82 -0.68 -10.04
N LYS A 152 18.34 -1.04 -11.22
CA LYS A 152 19.78 -0.96 -11.55
C LYS A 152 20.34 0.45 -11.38
N ASP A 153 19.60 1.47 -11.82
CA ASP A 153 20.02 2.87 -11.65
C ASP A 153 20.20 3.20 -10.15
N GLN A 154 19.34 2.65 -9.29
CA GLN A 154 19.46 2.87 -7.85
C GLN A 154 20.64 2.08 -7.25
N VAL A 155 20.87 0.83 -7.71
CA VAL A 155 22.03 0.04 -7.28
C VAL A 155 23.33 0.75 -7.65
N GLN A 156 23.47 1.27 -8.87
CA GLN A 156 24.63 2.03 -9.29
C GLN A 156 24.88 3.27 -8.42
N LYS A 157 23.80 3.94 -7.99
CA LYS A 157 23.89 5.15 -7.19
C LYS A 157 24.26 4.89 -5.73
N TYR A 158 23.69 3.82 -5.13
CA TYR A 158 23.83 3.55 -3.69
C TYR A 158 24.82 2.44 -3.39
N ASN A 159 25.16 1.60 -4.36
CA ASN A 159 25.99 0.39 -4.21
C ASN A 159 25.41 -0.58 -3.15
N TYR A 160 24.09 -0.81 -3.22
CA TYR A 160 23.35 -1.72 -2.33
C TYR A 160 22.72 -2.85 -3.12
N ASP A 161 22.59 -4.02 -2.49
CA ASP A 161 21.85 -5.17 -3.04
C ASP A 161 20.37 -4.90 -3.11
N ILE A 162 19.65 -5.74 -3.85
CA ILE A 162 18.19 -5.66 -4.01
C ILE A 162 17.49 -6.66 -3.11
N THR A 163 16.42 -6.22 -2.44
CA THR A 163 15.46 -7.09 -1.75
C THR A 163 14.07 -6.89 -2.33
N PHE A 164 13.45 -7.95 -2.82
CA PHE A 164 12.06 -7.94 -3.29
C PHE A 164 11.10 -8.29 -2.17
N VAL A 165 9.97 -7.58 -2.08
CA VAL A 165 8.91 -7.83 -1.10
C VAL A 165 7.53 -7.65 -1.74
N GLY A 166 6.63 -8.59 -1.50
CA GLY A 166 5.26 -8.59 -1.99
C GLY A 166 4.87 -9.86 -2.72
N SER A 167 4.56 -9.79 -3.99
CA SER A 167 4.12 -10.95 -4.77
C SER A 167 5.26 -11.93 -5.06
N PRO A 168 4.99 -13.25 -5.16
CA PRO A 168 6.04 -14.23 -5.48
C PRO A 168 6.70 -13.98 -6.83
N MET A 169 8.04 -13.91 -6.84
CA MET A 169 8.85 -13.68 -8.03
C MET A 169 9.44 -14.98 -8.62
N ASP A 170 9.04 -16.14 -8.11
CA ASP A 170 9.59 -17.46 -8.51
C ASP A 170 9.53 -17.70 -10.02
N LYS A 171 8.42 -17.33 -10.65
CA LYS A 171 8.23 -17.49 -12.11
C LYS A 171 9.12 -16.59 -12.97
N TYR A 172 9.79 -15.61 -12.36
CA TYR A 172 10.64 -14.63 -13.03
C TYR A 172 12.14 -14.82 -12.75
N GLN A 173 12.53 -15.87 -12.05
CA GLN A 173 13.92 -16.09 -11.61
C GLN A 173 14.93 -16.04 -12.75
N ASP A 174 14.63 -16.63 -13.91
CA ASP A 174 15.54 -16.60 -15.06
C ASP A 174 15.68 -15.19 -15.65
N GLN A 175 14.58 -14.43 -15.69
CA GLN A 175 14.57 -13.04 -16.15
C GLN A 175 15.33 -12.14 -15.17
N LEU A 176 15.13 -12.35 -13.86
CA LEU A 176 15.86 -11.63 -12.81
C LEU A 176 17.36 -11.87 -12.93
N LYS A 177 17.79 -13.16 -13.02
CA LYS A 177 19.20 -13.51 -13.17
C LYS A 177 19.82 -12.92 -14.44
N GLY A 178 19.10 -13.01 -15.57
CA GLY A 178 19.59 -12.44 -16.83
C GLY A 178 19.68 -10.92 -16.82
N LYS A 179 18.78 -10.23 -16.16
CA LYS A 179 18.79 -8.76 -16.07
C LYS A 179 19.73 -8.24 -14.99
N LEU A 180 19.83 -8.91 -13.85
CA LEU A 180 20.58 -8.42 -12.68
C LEU A 180 22.00 -9.04 -12.57
N GLU A 181 22.50 -9.69 -13.59
CA GLU A 181 23.74 -10.49 -13.72
C GLU A 181 24.77 -10.37 -12.58
N GLU A 182 25.24 -9.13 -12.28
CA GLU A 182 26.27 -8.85 -11.27
C GLU A 182 25.69 -8.24 -9.97
N ILE A 183 24.35 -8.11 -9.88
CA ILE A 183 23.68 -7.51 -8.73
C ILE A 183 23.12 -8.62 -7.86
N ASN A 184 23.51 -8.65 -6.57
CA ASN A 184 22.90 -9.55 -5.63
C ASN A 184 21.45 -9.15 -5.36
N PHE A 185 20.57 -10.12 -5.41
CA PHE A 185 19.17 -9.93 -5.06
C PHE A 185 18.63 -11.11 -4.28
N GLU A 186 17.67 -10.82 -3.45
CA GLU A 186 16.91 -11.80 -2.68
C GLU A 186 15.43 -11.47 -2.68
N GLN A 187 14.60 -12.44 -2.42
CA GLN A 187 13.19 -12.24 -2.13
C GLN A 187 12.92 -12.65 -0.69
N VAL A 188 12.26 -11.77 0.06
CA VAL A 188 11.80 -12.12 1.41
C VAL A 188 10.70 -13.17 1.34
N SER A 189 10.57 -13.97 2.38
CA SER A 189 9.58 -15.05 2.47
C SER A 189 8.69 -14.88 3.68
N GLY A 190 7.51 -15.50 3.64
CA GLY A 190 6.56 -15.52 4.75
C GLY A 190 5.72 -14.24 4.86
N ASP A 191 5.26 -13.96 6.06
CA ASP A 191 4.25 -12.96 6.37
C ASP A 191 4.66 -11.52 6.03
N VAL A 192 5.96 -11.23 5.97
CA VAL A 192 6.50 -9.92 5.58
C VAL A 192 6.07 -9.49 4.15
N ASN A 193 5.67 -10.44 3.32
CA ASN A 193 5.12 -10.17 1.98
C ASN A 193 3.68 -9.66 2.00
N ASN A 194 3.04 -9.61 3.17
CA ASN A 194 1.73 -9.05 3.36
C ASN A 194 1.80 -7.56 3.76
N ILE A 195 0.78 -6.80 3.38
CA ILE A 195 0.67 -5.40 3.82
C ILE A 195 0.11 -5.39 5.23
N HIS A 196 0.94 -5.06 6.20
CA HIS A 196 0.57 -4.99 7.60
C HIS A 196 0.09 -3.60 8.00
N ALA A 197 -1.04 -3.52 8.70
CA ALA A 197 -1.58 -2.26 9.20
C ALA A 197 -0.67 -1.59 10.24
N LYS A 198 0.13 -2.34 11.01
CA LYS A 198 1.15 -1.77 11.91
C LYS A 198 2.15 -0.89 11.16
N ASN A 199 2.59 -1.28 9.97
CA ASN A 199 3.52 -0.51 9.16
C ASN A 199 2.87 0.78 8.66
N ILE A 200 1.58 0.72 8.29
CA ILE A 200 0.78 1.90 7.94
C ILE A 200 0.71 2.86 9.13
N GLY A 201 0.43 2.36 10.34
CA GLY A 201 0.38 3.16 11.55
C GLY A 201 1.70 3.85 11.88
N LEU A 202 2.84 3.14 11.75
CA LEU A 202 4.16 3.71 11.96
C LEU A 202 4.48 4.83 10.94
N LEU A 203 4.16 4.62 9.66
CA LEU A 203 4.35 5.62 8.61
C LEU A 203 3.40 6.82 8.78
N ALA A 204 2.20 6.58 9.29
CA ALA A 204 1.19 7.59 9.49
C ALA A 204 1.51 8.60 10.59
N GLN A 205 2.44 8.30 11.50
CA GLN A 205 2.82 9.19 12.60
C GLN A 205 3.22 10.58 12.11
N ASN A 206 4.02 10.65 11.05
CA ASN A 206 4.56 11.89 10.50
C ASN A 206 3.89 12.30 9.16
N ALA A 207 2.86 11.57 8.73
CA ALA A 207 2.16 11.88 7.49
C ALA A 207 1.25 13.11 7.66
N THR A 208 1.12 13.89 6.58
CA THR A 208 0.25 15.05 6.55
C THR A 208 -1.20 14.61 6.45
N PRO A 209 -2.09 15.07 7.34
CA PRO A 209 -3.52 14.79 7.24
C PRO A 209 -4.12 15.31 5.93
N ILE A 210 -5.09 14.58 5.42
CA ILE A 210 -5.87 14.95 4.25
C ILE A 210 -7.33 15.15 4.65
N ASP A 211 -7.98 16.10 4.00
CA ASP A 211 -9.42 16.30 4.11
C ASP A 211 -10.16 15.00 3.74
N PRO A 212 -11.01 14.43 4.61
CA PRO A 212 -11.72 13.20 4.31
C PRO A 212 -12.49 13.25 2.98
N ASP A 213 -13.08 14.39 2.62
CA ASP A 213 -13.83 14.53 1.36
C ASP A 213 -12.93 14.44 0.12
N LYS A 214 -11.66 14.78 0.26
CA LYS A 214 -10.65 14.71 -0.82
C LYS A 214 -9.90 13.38 -0.88
N MET A 215 -10.06 12.51 0.13
CA MET A 215 -9.40 11.22 0.14
C MET A 215 -10.01 10.30 -0.91
N VAL A 216 -9.20 9.91 -1.88
CA VAL A 216 -9.53 8.95 -2.93
C VAL A 216 -8.46 7.86 -3.04
N PRO A 217 -8.79 6.66 -3.52
CA PRO A 217 -7.80 5.63 -3.79
C PRO A 217 -6.76 6.08 -4.82
N ASN A 218 -5.52 5.68 -4.61
CA ASN A 218 -4.45 5.91 -5.59
C ASN A 218 -4.45 4.78 -6.64
N TYR A 219 -5.23 4.96 -7.70
CA TYR A 219 -5.31 4.01 -8.80
C TYR A 219 -4.17 4.26 -9.79
N LEU A 220 -3.12 3.42 -9.73
CA LEU A 220 -1.97 3.51 -10.64
C LEU A 220 -2.25 2.94 -12.04
N ARG A 221 -3.41 2.34 -12.24
CA ARG A 221 -3.88 1.83 -13.53
C ARG A 221 -5.32 2.23 -13.74
N ARG A 222 -5.63 2.72 -14.93
CA ARG A 222 -7.01 3.00 -15.34
C ARG A 222 -7.82 1.73 -15.44
N THR A 223 -9.11 1.84 -15.15
CA THR A 223 -10.04 0.73 -15.31
C THR A 223 -10.21 0.39 -16.79
N GLN A 224 -10.63 -0.84 -17.09
CA GLN A 224 -10.93 -1.23 -18.47
C GLN A 224 -12.05 -0.37 -19.06
N ALA A 225 -13.03 0.00 -18.26
CA ALA A 225 -14.12 0.88 -18.68
C ALA A 225 -13.63 2.27 -19.13
N GLU A 226 -12.70 2.89 -18.38
CA GLU A 226 -12.08 4.17 -18.78
C GLU A 226 -11.26 4.04 -20.06
N LEU A 227 -10.51 2.94 -20.22
CA LEU A 227 -9.75 2.67 -21.44
C LEU A 227 -10.66 2.49 -22.66
N ASP A 228 -11.76 1.75 -22.51
CA ASP A 228 -12.73 1.49 -23.57
C ASP A 228 -13.51 2.75 -23.93
N TRP A 229 -13.88 3.55 -22.93
CA TRP A 229 -14.53 4.85 -23.14
C TRP A 229 -13.62 5.81 -23.92
N HIS A 230 -12.34 5.91 -23.53
CA HIS A 230 -11.36 6.73 -24.24
C HIS A 230 -11.21 6.28 -25.71
N LYS A 231 -11.08 4.95 -25.94
CA LYS A 231 -11.02 4.40 -27.29
C LYS A 231 -12.27 4.72 -28.13
N LYS A 232 -13.45 4.68 -27.50
CA LYS A 232 -14.74 4.92 -28.17
C LYS A 232 -14.97 6.39 -28.47
N THR A 233 -14.56 7.29 -27.58
CA THR A 233 -14.91 8.72 -27.69
C THR A 233 -13.77 9.58 -28.21
N GLY A 234 -12.51 9.12 -28.14
CA GLY A 234 -11.31 9.91 -28.46
C GLY A 234 -11.05 11.09 -27.51
N LYS A 235 -11.87 11.25 -26.45
CA LYS A 235 -11.69 12.33 -25.48
C LYS A 235 -10.49 12.07 -24.59
N ALA A 236 -9.79 13.13 -24.14
CA ALA A 236 -8.73 13.02 -23.16
C ALA A 236 -9.27 12.43 -21.85
N TYR A 237 -8.41 11.78 -21.09
CA TYR A 237 -8.77 11.31 -19.76
C TYR A 237 -9.05 12.50 -18.86
N GLY A 238 -10.27 12.55 -18.31
CA GLY A 238 -10.73 13.60 -17.42
C GLY A 238 -10.76 13.16 -15.95
N VAL A 239 -11.39 13.95 -15.12
CA VAL A 239 -11.76 13.61 -13.74
C VAL A 239 -12.97 12.66 -13.75
N ASP A 240 -13.22 11.96 -12.63
CA ASP A 240 -14.29 10.94 -12.53
C ASP A 240 -15.67 11.44 -13.01
N SER A 241 -15.98 12.73 -12.80
CA SER A 241 -17.23 13.35 -13.25
C SER A 241 -17.41 13.40 -14.78
N ASP A 242 -16.31 13.33 -15.53
CA ASP A 242 -16.36 13.44 -17.00
C ASP A 242 -16.86 12.14 -17.67
N TYR A 243 -16.97 11.05 -16.91
CA TYR A 243 -17.44 9.73 -17.37
C TYR A 243 -18.93 9.50 -17.11
N VAL A 244 -19.60 10.44 -16.43
CA VAL A 244 -21.03 10.39 -16.14
C VAL A 244 -21.77 11.31 -17.10
N GLU A 245 -22.65 10.76 -17.96
CA GLU A 245 -23.61 11.57 -18.70
C GLU A 245 -24.73 11.96 -17.72
N GLU A 246 -24.96 13.26 -17.56
CA GLU A 246 -26.18 13.74 -16.89
C GLU A 246 -27.39 13.34 -17.75
N VAL A 247 -28.26 12.50 -17.18
CA VAL A 247 -29.50 12.04 -17.81
C VAL A 247 -30.61 13.05 -17.55
#